data_952863f6fd6f93ec216fe5ea3ea86329
#
_entry.id   952863f6fd6f93ec216fe5ea3ea86329
#
_cell.length_a   1.000
_cell.length_b   1.000
_cell.length_c   1.000
_cell.angle_alpha   90.00
_cell.angle_beta   90.00
_cell.angle_gamma   90.00
#
_symmetry.space_group_name_H-M   'P 1'
#
loop_
_entity.id
_entity.type
_entity.pdbx_description
1 polymer ?
#
loop_
_entity_poly.entity_id
_entity_poly.type
_entity_poly.pdbx_seq_one_letter_code
_entity_poly.pdbx_strand_id
1 'polypeptide(L)'
;MKYVLLFVDTEEFARDLEAMGPAERDRAYQRVVQWMATHAGQIRGGNKLQRPETATTVRLDRGEPVITDGPFVEGKEVVSGYTEIEVANLDEALRMVKTWPGCPIVEIRPLE
;
A
#
# COMPACT_ATOMS: atom_id res chain seq x y z
N MET A 1 7.53 -18.94 0.11
CA MET A 1 7.08 -18.17 -1.07
C MET A 1 7.05 -16.69 -0.74
N LYS A 2 7.38 -15.89 -1.71
CA LYS A 2 7.42 -14.43 -1.54
C LYS A 2 6.25 -13.78 -2.27
N TYR A 3 5.65 -12.83 -1.61
CA TYR A 3 4.56 -12.01 -2.16
C TYR A 3 4.83 -10.54 -1.87
N VAL A 4 4.27 -9.67 -2.71
CA VAL A 4 4.14 -8.26 -2.38
C VAL A 4 2.69 -7.99 -2.02
N LEU A 5 2.49 -7.25 -0.95
CA LEU A 5 1.20 -6.70 -0.56
C LEU A 5 1.15 -5.27 -1.09
N LEU A 6 0.21 -4.98 -1.97
CA LEU A 6 -0.03 -3.64 -2.47
C LEU A 6 -1.23 -3.07 -1.73
N PHE A 7 -1.01 -2.03 -0.95
CA PHE A 7 -2.06 -1.37 -0.18
C PHE A 7 -2.71 -0.31 -1.05
N VAL A 8 -4.03 -0.37 -1.15
CA VAL A 8 -4.78 0.49 -2.09
C VAL A 8 -5.77 1.34 -1.31
N ASP A 9 -5.60 2.65 -1.42
CA ASP A 9 -6.53 3.62 -0.85
C ASP A 9 -7.64 3.90 -1.84
N THR A 10 -8.89 3.97 -1.33
CA THR A 10 -10.01 4.50 -2.08
C THR A 10 -10.14 6.00 -1.80
N GLU A 11 -10.89 6.70 -2.65
CA GLU A 11 -11.21 8.11 -2.42
C GLU A 11 -11.91 8.34 -1.08
N GLU A 12 -12.85 7.46 -0.74
CA GLU A 12 -13.57 7.52 0.53
C GLU A 12 -12.64 7.36 1.72
N PHE A 13 -11.75 6.37 1.67
CA PHE A 13 -10.77 6.15 2.74
C PHE A 13 -9.86 7.37 2.92
N ALA A 14 -9.40 7.95 1.83
CA ALA A 14 -8.53 9.14 1.88
C ALA A 14 -9.25 10.32 2.52
N ARG A 15 -10.52 10.55 2.17
CA ARG A 15 -11.34 11.61 2.77
C ARG A 15 -11.55 11.38 4.25
N ASP A 16 -11.87 10.16 4.65
CA ASP A 16 -12.08 9.82 6.06
C ASP A 16 -10.80 10.04 6.86
N LEU A 17 -9.66 9.68 6.31
CA LEU A 17 -8.37 9.86 6.95
C LEU A 17 -8.05 11.35 7.15
N GLU A 18 -8.32 12.18 6.15
CA GLU A 18 -8.13 13.64 6.24
C GLU A 18 -9.04 14.27 7.28
N ALA A 19 -10.25 13.73 7.43
CA ALA A 19 -11.24 14.24 8.38
C ALA A 19 -10.93 13.87 9.83
N MET A 20 -10.03 12.91 10.05
CA MET A 20 -9.66 12.49 11.42
C MET A 20 -8.92 13.58 12.17
N GLY A 21 -9.26 13.73 13.47
CA GLY A 21 -8.48 14.54 14.38
C GLY A 21 -7.15 13.87 14.74
N PRO A 22 -6.22 14.62 15.38
CA PRO A 22 -4.89 14.10 15.70
C PRO A 22 -4.89 12.82 16.54
N ALA A 23 -5.75 12.74 17.54
CA ALA A 23 -5.82 11.58 18.44
C ALA A 23 -6.35 10.34 17.70
N GLU A 24 -7.38 10.51 16.88
CA GLU A 24 -7.94 9.42 16.10
C GLU A 24 -6.96 8.91 15.05
N ARG A 25 -6.25 9.82 14.39
CA ARG A 25 -5.22 9.49 13.41
C ARG A 25 -4.07 8.72 14.06
N ASP A 26 -3.67 9.13 15.26
CA ASP A 26 -2.62 8.44 16.01
C ASP A 26 -3.04 7.00 16.35
N ARG A 27 -4.28 6.81 16.80
CA ARG A 27 -4.80 5.46 17.09
C ARG A 27 -4.83 4.58 15.83
N ALA A 28 -5.22 5.15 14.70
CA ALA A 28 -5.22 4.42 13.43
C ALA A 28 -3.80 4.00 13.05
N TYR A 29 -2.84 4.90 13.20
CA TYR A 29 -1.43 4.61 12.97
C TYR A 29 -0.90 3.51 13.89
N GLN A 30 -1.25 3.59 15.18
CA GLN A 30 -0.81 2.58 16.15
C GLN A 30 -1.34 1.18 15.83
N ARG A 31 -2.55 1.07 15.28
CA ARG A 31 -3.07 -0.23 14.84
C ARG A 31 -2.23 -0.82 13.71
N VAL A 32 -1.78 0.01 12.78
CA VAL A 32 -0.89 -0.42 11.70
C VAL A 32 0.47 -0.86 12.25
N VAL A 33 1.04 -0.07 13.15
CA VAL A 33 2.31 -0.41 13.81
C VAL A 33 2.20 -1.76 14.53
N GLN A 34 1.10 -1.98 15.24
CA GLN A 34 0.86 -3.23 15.95
C GLN A 34 0.75 -4.42 14.98
N TRP A 35 0.07 -4.24 13.85
CA TRP A 35 -0.02 -5.29 12.83
C TRP A 35 1.36 -5.63 12.26
N MET A 36 2.17 -4.62 11.98
CA MET A 36 3.54 -4.82 11.50
C MET A 36 4.38 -5.58 12.53
N ALA A 37 4.25 -5.22 13.80
CA ALA A 37 4.97 -5.90 14.89
C ALA A 37 4.53 -7.37 15.01
N THR A 38 3.24 -7.62 14.92
CA THR A 38 2.69 -8.98 15.00
C THR A 38 3.24 -9.88 13.89
N HIS A 39 3.45 -9.32 12.70
CA HIS A 39 3.89 -10.07 11.52
C HIS A 39 5.36 -9.83 11.16
N ALA A 40 6.16 -9.32 12.09
CA ALA A 40 7.57 -8.99 11.84
C ALA A 40 8.37 -10.17 11.31
N GLY A 41 8.02 -11.39 11.73
CA GLY A 41 8.71 -12.60 11.27
C GLY A 41 8.53 -12.90 9.78
N GLN A 42 7.43 -12.46 9.19
CA GLN A 42 7.12 -12.68 7.78
C GLN A 42 7.48 -11.50 6.87
N ILE A 43 7.59 -10.31 7.44
CA ILE A 43 7.85 -9.09 6.67
C ILE A 43 9.33 -8.99 6.31
N ARG A 44 9.61 -8.72 5.03
CA ARG A 44 10.98 -8.60 4.49
C ARG A 44 11.33 -7.18 4.04
N GLY A 45 10.37 -6.27 4.04
CA GLY A 45 10.59 -4.89 3.67
C GLY A 45 9.31 -4.23 3.20
N GLY A 46 9.39 -2.96 2.89
CA GLY A 46 8.26 -2.21 2.39
C GLY A 46 8.34 -0.76 2.79
N ASN A 47 7.47 0.05 2.20
CA ASN A 47 7.39 1.47 2.49
C ASN A 47 5.99 2.01 2.20
N LYS A 48 5.62 3.03 2.94
CA LYS A 48 4.48 3.87 2.59
C LYS A 48 4.93 4.85 1.50
N LEU A 49 4.07 5.06 0.52
CA LEU A 49 4.33 6.04 -0.54
C LEU A 49 3.76 7.40 -0.14
N GLN A 50 4.34 8.45 -0.69
CA GLN A 50 3.76 9.78 -0.62
C GLN A 50 2.54 9.86 -1.52
N ARG A 51 1.80 10.96 -1.46
CA ARG A 51 0.57 11.15 -2.25
C ARG A 51 0.85 11.02 -3.75
N PRO A 52 -0.13 10.54 -4.53
CA PRO A 52 0.05 10.38 -5.99
C PRO A 52 0.47 11.66 -6.71
N GLU A 53 0.05 12.83 -6.22
CA GLU A 53 0.41 14.13 -6.81
C GLU A 53 1.91 14.37 -6.82
N THR A 54 2.67 13.71 -5.95
CA THR A 54 4.14 13.84 -5.89
C THR A 54 4.84 12.95 -6.92
N ALA A 55 4.10 12.10 -7.62
CA ALA A 55 4.69 11.14 -8.56
C ALA A 55 5.21 11.84 -9.82
N THR A 56 6.20 11.23 -10.44
CA THR A 56 6.66 11.59 -11.78
C THR A 56 6.56 10.35 -12.64
N THR A 57 5.92 10.47 -13.79
CA THR A 57 5.75 9.37 -14.72
C THR A 57 6.54 9.62 -15.99
N VAL A 58 7.28 8.61 -16.44
CA VAL A 58 8.05 8.67 -17.68
C VAL A 58 7.48 7.64 -18.65
N ARG A 59 7.04 8.10 -19.84
CA ARG A 59 6.57 7.21 -20.90
C ARG A 59 7.67 7.05 -21.94
N LEU A 60 7.98 5.82 -22.26
CA LEU A 60 9.11 5.46 -23.13
C LEU A 60 8.66 4.81 -24.44
N ASP A 61 7.36 4.67 -24.63
CA ASP A 61 6.78 3.88 -25.74
C ASP A 61 6.51 4.70 -27.00
N ARG A 62 6.86 6.00 -27.04
CA ARG A 62 6.54 6.91 -28.15
C ARG A 62 7.77 7.61 -28.73
N GLY A 63 8.90 6.93 -28.74
CA GLY A 63 10.15 7.48 -29.23
C GLY A 63 10.94 8.20 -28.14
N GLU A 64 10.82 9.52 -28.06
CA GLU A 64 11.48 10.27 -27.00
C GLU A 64 10.72 10.11 -25.66
N PRO A 65 11.46 10.03 -24.54
CA PRO A 65 10.80 9.97 -23.24
C PRO A 65 9.90 11.17 -22.98
N VAL A 66 8.69 10.89 -22.50
CA VAL A 66 7.74 11.94 -22.09
C VAL A 66 7.62 11.89 -20.57
N ILE A 67 7.96 12.99 -19.92
CA ILE A 67 7.96 13.12 -18.47
C ILE A 67 6.77 13.98 -18.06
N THR A 68 5.92 13.42 -17.18
CA THR A 68 4.77 14.14 -16.66
C THR A 68 4.69 14.06 -15.16
N ASP A 69 4.14 15.10 -14.53
CA ASP A 69 3.85 15.08 -13.11
C ASP A 69 2.59 14.25 -12.87
N GLY A 70 2.59 13.51 -11.76
CA GLY A 70 1.47 12.70 -11.37
C GLY A 70 1.64 11.22 -11.73
N PRO A 71 0.70 10.37 -11.27
CA PRO A 71 0.77 8.93 -11.52
C PRO A 71 0.41 8.59 -12.97
N PHE A 72 0.88 7.42 -13.43
CA PHE A 72 0.62 6.98 -14.82
C PHE A 72 -0.87 6.71 -15.07
N VAL A 73 -1.63 6.39 -14.04
CA VAL A 73 -3.08 6.22 -14.10
C VAL A 73 -3.69 7.10 -13.03
N GLU A 74 -4.62 7.97 -13.43
CA GLU A 74 -5.44 8.72 -12.49
C GLU A 74 -6.72 7.93 -12.25
N GLY A 75 -7.01 7.67 -10.98
CA GLY A 75 -8.16 6.86 -10.60
C GLY A 75 -8.55 7.09 -9.16
N LYS A 76 -9.67 6.47 -8.80
CA LYS A 76 -10.23 6.57 -7.45
C LYS A 76 -9.57 5.61 -6.48
N GLU A 77 -8.82 4.63 -6.99
CA GLU A 77 -8.07 3.66 -6.21
C GLU A 77 -6.59 3.82 -6.53
N VAL A 78 -5.79 4.09 -5.51
CA VAL A 78 -4.35 4.34 -5.69
C VAL A 78 -3.54 3.48 -4.75
N VAL A 79 -2.41 2.97 -5.23
CA VAL A 79 -1.46 2.26 -4.38
C VAL A 79 -0.82 3.27 -3.45
N SER A 80 -0.96 3.04 -2.14
CA SER A 80 -0.45 3.94 -1.10
C SER A 80 0.76 3.38 -0.36
N GLY A 81 1.12 2.14 -0.63
CA GLY A 81 2.27 1.51 0.00
C GLY A 81 2.41 0.07 -0.44
N TYR A 82 3.49 -0.54 -0.03
CA TYR A 82 3.74 -1.95 -0.31
C TYR A 82 4.54 -2.59 0.81
N THR A 83 4.39 -3.91 0.93
CA THR A 83 5.16 -4.71 1.88
C THR A 83 5.50 -6.04 1.21
N GLU A 84 6.77 -6.43 1.27
CA GLU A 84 7.20 -7.74 0.84
C GLU A 84 7.12 -8.71 2.01
N ILE A 85 6.55 -9.88 1.77
CA ILE A 85 6.42 -10.93 2.79
C ILE A 85 6.97 -12.25 2.28
N GLU A 86 7.44 -13.06 3.22
CA GLU A 86 7.82 -14.44 2.95
C GLU A 86 7.01 -15.37 3.85
N VAL A 87 6.22 -16.23 3.22
CA VAL A 87 5.26 -17.12 3.90
C VAL A 87 5.29 -18.49 3.23
N ALA A 88 4.68 -19.48 3.88
CA ALA A 88 4.67 -20.84 3.37
C ALA A 88 3.84 -20.98 2.08
N ASN A 89 2.72 -20.26 2.00
CA ASN A 89 1.75 -20.36 0.90
C ASN A 89 0.79 -19.18 0.91
N LEU A 90 -0.09 -19.13 -0.08
CA LEU A 90 -1.10 -18.07 -0.20
C LEU A 90 -2.05 -18.04 1.00
N ASP A 91 -2.40 -19.19 1.55
CA ASP A 91 -3.32 -19.23 2.70
C ASP A 91 -2.75 -18.49 3.91
N GLU A 92 -1.46 -18.59 4.14
CA GLU A 92 -0.79 -17.84 5.21
C GLU A 92 -0.83 -16.34 4.92
N ALA A 93 -0.58 -15.93 3.67
CA ALA A 93 -0.69 -14.54 3.26
C ALA A 93 -2.10 -14.00 3.47
N LEU A 94 -3.12 -14.78 3.11
CA LEU A 94 -4.52 -14.41 3.31
C LEU A 94 -4.85 -14.23 4.79
N ARG A 95 -4.37 -15.13 5.64
CA ARG A 95 -4.58 -14.98 7.10
C ARG A 95 -3.99 -13.68 7.63
N MET A 96 -2.80 -13.31 7.16
CA MET A 96 -2.19 -12.04 7.55
C MET A 96 -3.05 -10.85 7.11
N VAL A 97 -3.45 -10.85 5.84
CA VAL A 97 -4.15 -9.71 5.23
C VAL A 97 -5.55 -9.52 5.81
N LYS A 98 -6.22 -10.60 6.20
CA LYS A 98 -7.57 -10.53 6.80
C LYS A 98 -7.61 -9.71 8.09
N THR A 99 -6.49 -9.53 8.76
CA THR A 99 -6.40 -8.73 9.98
C THR A 99 -5.80 -7.34 9.75
N TRP A 100 -5.56 -6.97 8.49
CA TRP A 100 -5.00 -5.66 8.16
C TRP A 100 -5.96 -4.53 8.59
N PRO A 101 -5.50 -3.59 9.43
CA PRO A 101 -6.39 -2.57 10.00
C PRO A 101 -6.39 -1.23 9.25
N GLY A 102 -5.71 -1.13 8.13
CA GLY A 102 -5.53 0.12 7.40
C GLY A 102 -6.51 0.28 6.24
N CYS A 103 -5.97 0.58 5.06
CA CYS A 103 -6.77 0.81 3.86
C CYS A 103 -7.65 -0.38 3.49
N PRO A 104 -8.74 -0.16 2.72
CA PRO A 104 -9.76 -1.19 2.53
C PRO A 104 -9.43 -2.28 1.52
N ILE A 105 -8.38 -2.10 0.71
CA ILE A 105 -8.05 -3.05 -0.36
C ILE A 105 -6.57 -3.40 -0.28
N VAL A 106 -6.27 -4.69 -0.34
CA VAL A 106 -4.90 -5.18 -0.42
C VAL A 106 -4.82 -6.18 -1.57
N GLU A 107 -3.94 -5.91 -2.52
CA GLU A 107 -3.65 -6.88 -3.58
C GLU A 107 -2.45 -7.73 -3.14
N ILE A 108 -2.58 -9.03 -3.24
CA ILE A 108 -1.49 -9.97 -2.94
C ILE A 108 -0.98 -10.50 -4.26
N ARG A 109 0.28 -10.19 -4.59
CA ARG A 109 0.86 -10.63 -5.86
C ARG A 109 2.14 -11.42 -5.62
N PRO A 110 2.25 -12.65 -6.20
CA PRO A 110 3.47 -13.43 -6.05
C PRO A 110 4.66 -12.71 -6.68
N LEU A 111 5.82 -12.83 -6.04
CA LEU A 111 7.10 -12.39 -6.60
C LEU A 111 7.75 -13.54 -7.35
N GLU A 112 8.48 -13.23 -8.40
CA GLU A 112 9.25 -14.23 -9.14
C GLU A 112 10.51 -14.66 -8.39
#